data_f084ab44cfcc4927c777803fe81c1393
#
_entry.id   f084ab44cfcc4927c777803fe81c1393
#
_cell.length_a   1.000
_cell.length_b   1.000
_cell.length_c   1.000
_cell.angle_alpha   90.00
_cell.angle_beta   90.00
_cell.angle_gamma   90.00
#
_symmetry.space_group_name_H-M   'P 1'
#
loop_
_entity.id
_entity.type
_entity.pdbx_description
1 polymer ?
#
loop_
_entity_poly.entity_id
_entity_poly.type
_entity_poly.pdbx_seq_one_letter_code
_entity_poly.pdbx_strand_id
1 'polypeptide(L)'
;MIIVGICGASGSGKSTLAKEIEDSLTCTSAIIGLDCYYRDHSDLPFEERVHINYDEPDIFDFDQLYADIQRLQGGLPITRKGYDYARHMRADSDELIQPMDVLILEGIHMFRDKRITDLMSLKVYMHVDVDVCLLRRIKRDIRVRGRSIENIAEQYMATVKPMYEEYISKY
;
A
#
# COMPACT_ATOMS: atom_id res chain seq x y z
N MET A 1 18.18 -9.49 6.91
CA MET A 1 17.23 -8.47 6.39
C MET A 1 16.40 -7.94 7.53
N ILE A 2 16.42 -6.63 7.75
CA ILE A 2 15.55 -5.92 8.71
C ILE A 2 14.26 -5.56 7.97
N ILE A 3 13.10 -5.71 8.62
CA ILE A 3 11.81 -5.37 8.02
C ILE A 3 11.15 -4.25 8.84
N VAL A 4 10.85 -3.14 8.17
CA VAL A 4 10.14 -1.99 8.75
C VAL A 4 8.73 -1.94 8.15
N GLY A 5 7.71 -1.99 8.98
CA GLY A 5 6.31 -1.86 8.56
C GLY A 5 5.75 -0.47 8.87
N ILE A 6 5.16 0.20 7.89
CA ILE A 6 4.52 1.52 8.03
C ILE A 6 3.04 1.40 7.68
N CYS A 7 2.17 1.66 8.64
CA CYS A 7 0.72 1.62 8.48
C CYS A 7 0.08 2.97 8.82
N GLY A 8 -1.15 3.19 8.39
CA GLY A 8 -1.93 4.40 8.69
C GLY A 8 -2.89 4.78 7.55
N ALA A 9 -3.70 5.81 7.76
CA ALA A 9 -4.73 6.25 6.83
C ALA A 9 -4.21 6.63 5.44
N SER A 10 -5.07 6.54 4.43
CA SER A 10 -4.77 7.13 3.10
C SER A 10 -4.57 8.64 3.23
N GLY A 11 -3.42 9.15 2.75
CA GLY A 11 -3.05 10.56 2.91
C GLY A 11 -2.27 10.88 4.20
N SER A 12 -1.97 9.91 5.06
CA SER A 12 -1.19 10.15 6.29
C SER A 12 0.30 10.46 6.03
N GLY A 13 0.83 10.13 4.85
CA GLY A 13 2.23 10.38 4.48
C GLY A 13 3.14 9.15 4.59
N LYS A 14 2.60 7.94 4.67
CA LYS A 14 3.37 6.67 4.75
C LYS A 14 4.45 6.55 3.68
N SER A 15 4.08 6.74 2.42
CA SER A 15 5.02 6.62 1.29
C SER A 15 6.11 7.69 1.33
N THR A 16 5.79 8.90 1.85
CA THR A 16 6.78 9.96 2.06
C THR A 16 7.78 9.53 3.14
N LEU A 17 7.28 9.06 4.30
CA LEU A 17 8.14 8.58 5.37
C LEU A 17 8.99 7.38 4.91
N ALA A 18 8.41 6.43 4.19
CA ALA A 18 9.14 5.29 3.64
C ALA A 18 10.31 5.75 2.76
N LYS A 19 10.07 6.75 1.91
CA LYS A 19 11.11 7.31 1.04
C LYS A 19 12.19 8.07 1.82
N GLU A 20 11.82 8.88 2.80
CA GLU A 20 12.77 9.59 3.68
C GLU A 20 13.65 8.61 4.47
N ILE A 21 13.08 7.50 4.97
CA ILE A 21 13.85 6.44 5.62
C ILE A 21 14.82 5.82 4.60
N GLU A 22 14.36 5.39 3.44
CA GLU A 22 15.19 4.78 2.39
C GLU A 22 16.36 5.71 2.02
N ASP A 23 16.09 7.00 1.78
CA ASP A 23 17.11 7.99 1.39
C ASP A 23 18.14 8.26 2.50
N SER A 24 17.81 7.98 3.77
CA SER A 24 18.73 8.12 4.91
C SER A 24 19.64 6.92 5.15
N LEU A 25 19.30 5.76 4.52
CA LEU A 25 20.08 4.54 4.72
C LEU A 25 21.36 4.54 3.87
N THR A 26 22.41 3.95 4.42
CA THR A 26 23.68 3.72 3.72
C THR A 26 23.88 2.28 3.26
N CYS A 27 22.94 1.40 3.60
CA CYS A 27 22.91 0.00 3.21
C CYS A 27 21.87 -0.25 2.08
N THR A 28 21.85 -1.46 1.55
CA THR A 28 20.86 -1.82 0.51
C THR A 28 19.43 -1.83 1.08
N SER A 29 18.51 -1.19 0.38
CA SER A 29 17.11 -1.11 0.80
C SER A 29 16.14 -1.14 -0.37
N ALA A 30 14.89 -1.50 -0.07
CA ALA A 30 13.79 -1.39 -1.02
C ALA A 30 12.48 -1.07 -0.28
N ILE A 31 11.57 -0.37 -0.97
CA ILE A 31 10.22 -0.09 -0.50
C ILE A 31 9.24 -0.99 -1.27
N ILE A 32 8.37 -1.66 -0.55
CA ILE A 32 7.24 -2.41 -1.12
C ILE A 32 5.94 -1.84 -0.57
N GLY A 33 5.16 -1.20 -1.44
CA GLY A 33 3.81 -0.76 -1.14
C GLY A 33 2.80 -1.91 -1.24
N LEU A 34 1.88 -1.98 -0.29
CA LEU A 34 0.81 -2.99 -0.27
C LEU A 34 -0.08 -2.90 -1.53
N ASP A 35 -0.19 -1.72 -2.13
CA ASP A 35 -0.96 -1.50 -3.36
C ASP A 35 -0.46 -2.34 -4.54
N CYS A 36 0.80 -2.81 -4.51
CA CYS A 36 1.33 -3.75 -5.52
C CYS A 36 0.73 -5.16 -5.40
N TYR A 37 0.06 -5.45 -4.29
CA TYR A 37 -0.55 -6.75 -3.98
C TYR A 37 -2.07 -6.73 -4.01
N TYR A 38 -2.70 -5.76 -4.66
CA TYR A 38 -4.11 -5.89 -5.01
C TYR A 38 -4.35 -7.16 -5.80
N ARG A 39 -5.42 -7.90 -5.48
CA ARG A 39 -5.84 -9.04 -6.28
C ARG A 39 -6.12 -8.59 -7.70
N ASP A 40 -5.79 -9.45 -8.67
CA ASP A 40 -6.00 -9.12 -10.07
C ASP A 40 -7.49 -9.24 -10.44
N HIS A 41 -8.02 -8.17 -11.00
CA HIS A 41 -9.39 -8.08 -11.52
C HIS A 41 -9.38 -7.67 -12.99
N SER A 42 -8.32 -8.02 -13.72
CA SER A 42 -8.16 -7.70 -15.15
C SER A 42 -9.17 -8.42 -16.04
N ASP A 43 -9.78 -9.49 -15.54
CA ASP A 43 -10.90 -10.23 -16.18
C ASP A 43 -12.22 -9.45 -16.17
N LEU A 44 -12.36 -8.45 -15.28
CA LEU A 44 -13.54 -7.60 -15.22
C LEU A 44 -13.42 -6.40 -16.17
N PRO A 45 -14.52 -5.93 -16.79
CA PRO A 45 -14.52 -4.67 -17.54
C PRO A 45 -14.21 -3.48 -16.62
N PHE A 46 -13.70 -2.39 -17.19
CA PHE A 46 -13.29 -1.19 -16.43
C PHE A 46 -14.44 -0.63 -15.59
N GLU A 47 -15.66 -0.62 -16.16
CA GLU A 47 -16.88 -0.11 -15.52
C GLU A 47 -17.21 -0.86 -14.22
N GLU A 48 -16.86 -2.14 -14.12
CA GLU A 48 -17.04 -2.93 -12.90
C GLU A 48 -15.90 -2.72 -11.91
N ARG A 49 -14.65 -2.63 -12.41
CA ARG A 49 -13.48 -2.42 -11.55
C ARG A 49 -13.54 -1.12 -10.76
N VAL A 50 -14.09 -0.04 -11.32
CA VAL A 50 -14.23 1.25 -10.62
C VAL A 50 -15.16 1.20 -9.41
N HIS A 51 -16.00 0.18 -9.30
CA HIS A 51 -16.93 -0.02 -8.18
C HIS A 51 -16.39 -0.95 -7.09
N ILE A 52 -15.22 -1.56 -7.31
CA ILE A 52 -14.59 -2.42 -6.30
C ILE A 52 -14.12 -1.55 -5.12
N ASN A 53 -14.33 -2.07 -3.89
CA ASN A 53 -13.81 -1.43 -2.68
C ASN A 53 -12.32 -1.73 -2.50
N TYR A 54 -11.45 -0.86 -3.00
CA TYR A 54 -9.99 -0.99 -2.86
C TYR A 54 -9.46 -0.61 -1.48
N ASP A 55 -10.31 -0.21 -0.57
CA ASP A 55 -9.94 0.10 0.82
C ASP A 55 -10.26 -1.08 1.77
N GLU A 56 -10.86 -2.17 1.27
CA GLU A 56 -11.16 -3.37 2.04
C GLU A 56 -9.92 -4.26 2.24
N PRO A 57 -9.74 -4.91 3.43
CA PRO A 57 -8.57 -5.77 3.65
C PRO A 57 -8.47 -6.95 2.68
N ASP A 58 -9.58 -7.57 2.31
CA ASP A 58 -9.62 -8.80 1.53
C ASP A 58 -9.27 -8.59 0.04
N ILE A 59 -9.16 -7.32 -0.40
CA ILE A 59 -8.71 -6.98 -1.76
C ILE A 59 -7.21 -7.26 -1.95
N PHE A 60 -6.44 -7.40 -0.87
CA PHE A 60 -5.00 -7.61 -0.92
C PHE A 60 -4.63 -9.10 -0.88
N ASP A 61 -3.64 -9.47 -1.66
CA ASP A 61 -3.06 -10.81 -1.66
C ASP A 61 -1.91 -10.90 -0.63
N PHE A 62 -2.28 -11.06 0.65
CA PHE A 62 -1.32 -11.21 1.74
C PHE A 62 -0.52 -12.52 1.64
N ASP A 63 -1.05 -13.55 0.99
CA ASP A 63 -0.33 -14.81 0.79
C ASP A 63 0.84 -14.61 -0.16
N GLN A 64 0.62 -13.90 -1.27
CA GLN A 64 1.69 -13.55 -2.20
C GLN A 64 2.73 -12.64 -1.54
N LEU A 65 2.30 -11.59 -0.81
CA LEU A 65 3.21 -10.71 -0.09
C LEU A 65 4.08 -11.49 0.92
N TYR A 66 3.47 -12.38 1.69
CA TYR A 66 4.20 -13.22 2.65
C TYR A 66 5.22 -14.12 1.96
N ALA A 67 4.83 -14.79 0.86
CA ALA A 67 5.72 -15.64 0.08
C ALA A 67 6.91 -14.85 -0.50
N ASP A 68 6.66 -13.65 -1.00
CA ASP A 68 7.69 -12.78 -1.55
C ASP A 68 8.69 -12.33 -0.47
N ILE A 69 8.20 -11.97 0.73
CA ILE A 69 9.07 -11.63 1.87
C ILE A 69 9.96 -12.82 2.25
N GLN A 70 9.40 -14.04 2.31
CA GLN A 70 10.17 -15.24 2.61
C GLN A 70 11.24 -15.54 1.55
N ARG A 71 10.95 -15.33 0.27
CA ARG A 71 11.94 -15.46 -0.81
C ARG A 71 13.10 -14.49 -0.62
N LEU A 72 12.81 -13.21 -0.36
CA LEU A 72 13.84 -12.19 -0.11
C LEU A 72 14.69 -12.53 1.12
N GLN A 73 14.06 -13.01 2.22
CA GLN A 73 14.79 -13.47 3.41
C GLN A 73 15.69 -14.69 3.12
N GLY A 74 15.25 -15.54 2.20
CA GLY A 74 16.04 -16.68 1.72
C GLY A 74 17.14 -16.34 0.71
N GLY A 75 17.35 -15.04 0.42
CA GLY A 75 18.37 -14.59 -0.54
C GLY A 75 17.95 -14.75 -2.01
N LEU A 76 16.67 -14.93 -2.30
CA LEU A 76 16.13 -15.09 -3.65
C LEU A 76 15.41 -13.80 -4.10
N PRO A 77 15.62 -13.38 -5.35
CA PRO A 77 14.91 -12.22 -5.89
C PRO A 77 13.42 -12.51 -6.10
N ILE A 78 12.64 -11.46 -6.15
CA ILE A 78 11.23 -11.48 -6.53
C ILE A 78 10.98 -10.58 -7.73
N THR A 79 9.92 -10.88 -8.46
CA THR A 79 9.40 -9.99 -9.50
C THR A 79 8.01 -9.53 -9.08
N ARG A 80 7.81 -8.22 -9.03
CA ARG A 80 6.50 -7.64 -8.72
C ARG A 80 6.03 -6.72 -9.83
N LYS A 81 4.73 -6.54 -9.92
CA LYS A 81 4.10 -5.53 -10.77
C LYS A 81 3.73 -4.32 -9.93
N GLY A 82 3.89 -3.14 -10.49
CA GLY A 82 3.29 -1.93 -9.93
C GLY A 82 1.76 -1.96 -10.03
N TYR A 83 1.11 -0.89 -9.59
CA TYR A 83 -0.34 -0.73 -9.71
C TYR A 83 -0.68 0.55 -10.47
N ASP A 84 -1.51 0.41 -11.51
CA ASP A 84 -2.04 1.53 -12.30
C ASP A 84 -3.39 1.98 -11.72
N TYR A 85 -3.37 3.07 -10.97
CA TYR A 85 -4.56 3.63 -10.34
C TYR A 85 -5.59 4.20 -11.32
N ALA A 86 -5.16 4.59 -12.53
CA ALA A 86 -6.08 5.12 -13.54
C ALA A 86 -6.87 3.99 -14.22
N ARG A 87 -6.25 2.82 -14.38
CA ARG A 87 -6.84 1.65 -15.01
C ARG A 87 -7.45 0.66 -14.01
N HIS A 88 -7.24 0.85 -12.69
CA HIS A 88 -7.61 -0.08 -11.63
C HIS A 88 -7.14 -1.51 -11.92
N MET A 89 -5.85 -1.66 -12.24
CA MET A 89 -5.23 -2.96 -12.55
C MET A 89 -3.73 -2.97 -12.27
N ARG A 90 -3.14 -4.15 -12.25
CA ARG A 90 -1.68 -4.29 -12.15
C ARG A 90 -1.01 -3.65 -13.37
N ALA A 91 0.12 -2.98 -13.18
CA ALA A 91 0.90 -2.40 -14.27
C ALA A 91 1.49 -3.50 -15.17
N ASP A 92 1.72 -3.14 -16.44
CA ASP A 92 2.25 -4.09 -17.42
C ASP A 92 3.77 -4.34 -17.24
N SER A 93 4.46 -3.50 -16.46
CA SER A 93 5.90 -3.60 -16.22
C SER A 93 6.22 -4.44 -14.98
N ASP A 94 7.14 -5.37 -15.13
CA ASP A 94 7.72 -6.13 -14.02
C ASP A 94 8.92 -5.38 -13.43
N GLU A 95 9.00 -5.37 -12.10
CA GLU A 95 10.14 -4.83 -11.36
C GLU A 95 10.84 -5.98 -10.62
N LEU A 96 12.13 -6.18 -10.90
CA LEU A 96 12.96 -7.15 -10.20
C LEU A 96 13.52 -6.54 -8.93
N ILE A 97 13.17 -7.13 -7.78
CA ILE A 97 13.66 -6.73 -6.46
C ILE A 97 14.67 -7.78 -5.99
N GLN A 98 15.91 -7.34 -5.77
CA GLN A 98 16.96 -8.17 -5.22
C GLN A 98 16.88 -8.23 -3.68
N PRO A 99 17.40 -9.29 -3.05
CA PRO A 99 17.58 -9.31 -1.60
C PRO A 99 18.37 -8.10 -1.11
N MET A 100 17.97 -7.55 0.05
CA MET A 100 18.52 -6.32 0.62
C MET A 100 18.72 -6.42 2.14
N ASP A 101 19.38 -5.41 2.71
CA ASP A 101 19.58 -5.32 4.16
C ASP A 101 18.33 -4.83 4.89
N VAL A 102 17.61 -3.86 4.30
CA VAL A 102 16.40 -3.27 4.87
C VAL A 102 15.24 -3.30 3.87
N LEU A 103 14.15 -3.95 4.25
CA LEU A 103 12.88 -3.94 3.52
C LEU A 103 11.88 -3.03 4.24
N ILE A 104 11.35 -2.04 3.55
CA ILE A 104 10.32 -1.14 4.05
C ILE A 104 8.99 -1.54 3.41
N LEU A 105 8.04 -1.95 4.22
CA LEU A 105 6.69 -2.30 3.82
C LEU A 105 5.74 -1.16 4.20
N GLU A 106 4.91 -0.66 3.28
CA GLU A 106 3.96 0.39 3.59
C GLU A 106 2.58 0.14 3.00
N GLY A 107 1.53 0.51 3.73
CA GLY A 107 0.16 0.38 3.24
C GLY A 107 -0.90 0.61 4.32
N ILE A 108 -2.14 0.81 3.86
CA ILE A 108 -3.27 1.10 4.77
C ILE A 108 -3.63 -0.09 5.66
N HIS A 109 -3.42 -1.33 5.19
CA HIS A 109 -3.67 -2.57 5.90
C HIS A 109 -2.38 -3.35 6.21
N MET A 110 -1.22 -2.69 6.26
CA MET A 110 0.06 -3.36 6.43
C MET A 110 0.15 -4.19 7.73
N PHE A 111 -0.65 -3.87 8.75
CA PHE A 111 -0.68 -4.61 10.01
C PHE A 111 -1.81 -5.66 10.11
N ARG A 112 -2.52 -5.93 9.00
CA ARG A 112 -3.64 -6.88 8.98
C ARG A 112 -3.22 -8.32 9.18
N ASP A 113 -2.19 -8.78 8.50
CA ASP A 113 -1.73 -10.17 8.52
C ASP A 113 -0.67 -10.39 9.60
N LYS A 114 -1.01 -11.24 10.58
CA LYS A 114 -0.11 -11.52 11.70
C LYS A 114 1.19 -12.19 11.25
N ARG A 115 1.17 -13.03 10.22
CA ARG A 115 2.38 -13.70 9.69
C ARG A 115 3.42 -12.66 9.23
N ILE A 116 2.94 -11.59 8.58
CA ILE A 116 3.77 -10.50 8.08
C ILE A 116 4.23 -9.59 9.22
N THR A 117 3.32 -9.23 10.13
CA THR A 117 3.67 -8.36 11.26
C THR A 117 4.64 -9.01 12.25
N ASP A 118 4.64 -10.35 12.35
CA ASP A 118 5.60 -11.08 13.20
C ASP A 118 7.03 -11.07 12.60
N LEU A 119 7.17 -10.82 11.29
CA LEU A 119 8.48 -10.66 10.64
C LEU A 119 9.07 -9.24 10.79
N MET A 120 8.25 -8.27 11.19
CA MET A 120 8.67 -6.88 11.27
C MET A 120 9.53 -6.61 12.51
N SER A 121 10.72 -6.06 12.29
CA SER A 121 11.62 -5.57 13.35
C SER A 121 11.15 -4.25 13.97
N LEU A 122 10.48 -3.41 13.16
CA LEU A 122 9.91 -2.13 13.57
C LEU A 122 8.53 -1.94 12.93
N LYS A 123 7.57 -1.50 13.73
CA LYS A 123 6.21 -1.17 13.29
C LYS A 123 5.94 0.30 13.58
N VAL A 124 5.59 1.06 12.56
CA VAL A 124 5.28 2.49 12.67
C VAL A 124 3.83 2.70 12.23
N TYR A 125 2.99 3.14 13.17
CA TYR A 125 1.64 3.59 12.83
C TYR A 125 1.61 5.10 12.72
N MET A 126 1.25 5.61 11.55
CA MET A 126 1.14 7.05 11.30
C MET A 126 -0.21 7.58 11.75
N HIS A 127 -0.24 8.13 12.95
CA HIS A 127 -1.41 8.82 13.48
C HIS A 127 -1.42 10.27 12.99
N VAL A 128 -2.35 10.60 12.09
CA VAL A 128 -2.57 11.94 11.53
C VAL A 128 -4.05 12.20 11.50
N ASP A 129 -4.47 13.42 11.83
CA ASP A 129 -5.88 13.80 11.86
C ASP A 129 -6.56 13.53 10.52
N VAL A 130 -7.77 12.98 10.57
CA VAL A 130 -8.48 12.47 9.38
C VAL A 130 -8.81 13.56 8.36
N ASP A 131 -9.05 14.79 8.80
CA ASP A 131 -9.27 15.94 7.93
C ASP A 131 -7.99 16.36 7.18
N VAL A 132 -6.83 16.32 7.84
CA VAL A 132 -5.52 16.53 7.22
C VAL A 132 -5.24 15.42 6.18
N CYS A 133 -5.52 14.17 6.52
CA CYS A 133 -5.41 13.04 5.59
C CYS A 133 -6.28 13.24 4.36
N LEU A 134 -7.54 13.64 4.55
CA LEU A 134 -8.49 13.90 3.47
C LEU A 134 -8.02 15.03 2.56
N LEU A 135 -7.58 16.15 3.11
CA LEU A 135 -7.07 17.29 2.33
C LEU A 135 -5.84 16.89 1.49
N ARG A 136 -4.93 16.11 2.06
CA ARG A 136 -3.75 15.59 1.34
C ARG A 136 -4.16 14.61 0.23
N ARG A 137 -5.13 13.72 0.50
CA ARG A 137 -5.69 12.80 -0.49
C ARG A 137 -6.34 13.57 -1.65
N ILE A 138 -7.19 14.57 -1.38
CA ILE A 138 -7.82 15.38 -2.42
C ILE A 138 -6.75 16.01 -3.32
N LYS A 139 -5.76 16.69 -2.75
CA LYS A 139 -4.67 17.31 -3.53
C LYS A 139 -3.91 16.32 -4.39
N ARG A 140 -3.58 15.15 -3.85
CA ARG A 140 -2.87 14.10 -4.57
C ARG A 140 -3.72 13.55 -5.72
N ASP A 141 -4.97 13.15 -5.43
CA ASP A 141 -5.82 12.44 -6.38
C ASP A 141 -6.24 13.33 -7.55
N ILE A 142 -6.41 14.65 -7.32
CA ILE A 142 -6.61 15.62 -8.42
C ILE A 142 -5.34 15.72 -9.27
N ARG A 143 -4.16 15.92 -8.65
CA ARG A 143 -2.93 16.24 -9.38
C ARG A 143 -2.31 15.03 -10.07
N VAL A 144 -2.36 13.86 -9.43
CA VAL A 144 -1.60 12.67 -9.86
C VAL A 144 -2.49 11.63 -10.52
N ARG A 145 -3.77 11.54 -10.10
CA ARG A 145 -4.71 10.51 -10.57
C ARG A 145 -5.80 11.07 -11.49
N GLY A 146 -5.83 12.39 -11.72
CA GLY A 146 -6.78 13.04 -12.63
C GLY A 146 -8.25 12.95 -12.20
N ARG A 147 -8.52 12.76 -10.89
CA ARG A 147 -9.88 12.60 -10.36
C ARG A 147 -10.58 13.93 -10.12
N SER A 148 -11.91 13.98 -10.24
CA SER A 148 -12.71 15.11 -9.80
C SER A 148 -12.89 15.10 -8.27
N ILE A 149 -13.17 16.25 -7.69
CA ILE A 149 -13.43 16.39 -6.24
C ILE A 149 -14.69 15.63 -5.84
N GLU A 150 -15.72 15.63 -6.70
CA GLU A 150 -16.98 14.91 -6.48
C GLU A 150 -16.72 13.40 -6.36
N ASN A 151 -15.96 12.85 -7.31
CA ASN A 151 -15.61 11.43 -7.32
C ASN A 151 -14.78 11.03 -6.09
N ILE A 152 -13.85 11.90 -5.65
CA ILE A 152 -13.06 11.66 -4.43
C ILE A 152 -13.95 11.68 -3.19
N ALA A 153 -14.88 12.63 -3.10
CA ALA A 153 -15.79 12.77 -1.97
C ALA A 153 -16.75 11.57 -1.86
N GLU A 154 -17.34 11.16 -2.99
CA GLU A 154 -18.19 9.96 -3.05
C GLU A 154 -17.45 8.71 -2.59
N GLN A 155 -16.26 8.44 -3.12
CA GLN A 155 -15.44 7.30 -2.70
C GLN A 155 -15.06 7.39 -1.23
N TYR A 156 -14.69 8.58 -0.74
CA TYR A 156 -14.31 8.76 0.65
C TYR A 156 -15.44 8.37 1.60
N MET A 157 -16.66 8.78 1.32
CA MET A 157 -17.82 8.46 2.14
C MET A 157 -18.28 7.00 1.97
N ALA A 158 -18.17 6.46 0.77
CA ALA A 158 -18.64 5.10 0.47
C ALA A 158 -17.70 4.00 1.00
N THR A 159 -16.39 4.19 0.90
CA THR A 159 -15.41 3.12 1.20
C THR A 159 -14.31 3.56 2.16
N VAL A 160 -13.60 4.67 1.88
CA VAL A 160 -12.38 5.04 2.62
C VAL A 160 -12.63 5.27 4.09
N LYS A 161 -13.65 6.08 4.43
CA LYS A 161 -13.98 6.41 5.82
C LYS A 161 -14.51 5.19 6.58
N PRO A 162 -15.48 4.40 6.08
CA PRO A 162 -15.92 3.17 6.73
C PRO A 162 -14.79 2.18 6.99
N MET A 163 -13.91 1.94 6.01
CA MET A 163 -12.80 1.01 6.17
C MET A 163 -11.73 1.53 7.14
N TYR A 164 -11.51 2.85 7.19
CA TYR A 164 -10.66 3.46 8.20
C TYR A 164 -11.22 3.21 9.62
N GLU A 165 -12.50 3.49 9.84
CA GLU A 165 -13.15 3.36 11.15
C GLU A 165 -13.25 1.88 11.59
N GLU A 166 -13.49 0.98 10.65
CA GLU A 166 -13.64 -0.45 10.95
C GLU A 166 -12.32 -1.17 11.20
N TYR A 167 -11.27 -0.85 10.45
CA TYR A 167 -10.01 -1.58 10.47
C TYR A 167 -8.81 -0.72 10.84
N ILE A 168 -8.50 0.32 10.03
CA ILE A 168 -7.19 0.99 10.05
C ILE A 168 -6.96 1.74 11.36
N SER A 169 -8.00 2.38 11.92
CA SER A 169 -7.91 3.12 13.19
C SER A 169 -7.62 2.23 14.40
N LYS A 170 -7.72 0.90 14.26
CA LYS A 170 -7.56 -0.08 15.34
C LYS A 170 -6.18 -0.75 15.36
N TYR A 171 -5.34 -0.49 14.36
CA TYR A 171 -3.97 -0.99 14.32
C TYR A 171 -3.06 -0.17 15.25
#